data_19b9c336430aa84fd63cf5ccb8a02efa
#
_entry.id   19b9c336430aa84fd63cf5ccb8a02efa
#
_cell.length_a   1.000
_cell.length_b   1.000
_cell.length_c   1.000
_cell.angle_alpha   90.00
_cell.angle_beta   90.00
_cell.angle_gamma   90.00
#
_symmetry.space_group_name_H-M   'P 1'
#
loop_
_entity.id
_entity.type
_entity.pdbx_description
1 polymer ?
#
loop_
_entity_poly.entity_id
_entity_poly.type
_entity_poly.pdbx_seq_one_letter_code
_entity_poly.pdbx_strand_id
1 'polypeptide(L)'
;FGPAYKGIPLATATGIALQQNYDCDLSITFDRKEAKSHGEGGILMGAPLMGNVLIIDDVITAGTAIRHSVDLIKSEGATPYGVVIGLDRCERGVGDTSAVDEVRRTLGLQVKSVITMHDIIEWLSEQPEMSESLNLMHQYREQYGV
;
A
#
# COMPACT_ATOMS: atom_id res chain seq x y z
N PHE A 1 -0.58 -9.12 -3.91
CA PHE A 1 -1.96 -8.88 -3.50
C PHE A 1 -2.30 -7.40 -3.56
N GLY A 2 -3.44 -7.08 -4.20
CA GLY A 2 -3.93 -5.70 -4.31
C GLY A 2 -5.26 -5.51 -3.60
N PRO A 3 -5.32 -4.83 -2.44
CA PRO A 3 -6.58 -4.58 -1.74
C PRO A 3 -7.49 -3.64 -2.55
N ALA A 4 -8.81 -3.90 -2.50
CA ALA A 4 -9.79 -3.08 -3.20
C ALA A 4 -9.88 -1.67 -2.57
N TYR A 5 -9.84 -0.63 -3.41
CA TYR A 5 -9.90 -0.72 -4.87
C TYR A 5 -8.59 -0.28 -5.55
N LYS A 6 -7.79 0.60 -4.96
CA LYS A 6 -6.60 1.18 -5.61
C LYS A 6 -5.43 0.20 -5.70
N GLY A 7 -5.32 -0.74 -4.75
CA GLY A 7 -4.34 -1.82 -4.82
C GLY A 7 -4.51 -2.72 -6.05
N ILE A 8 -5.74 -2.89 -6.57
CA ILE A 8 -6.01 -3.74 -7.74
C ILE A 8 -5.21 -3.29 -8.97
N PRO A 9 -5.38 -2.05 -9.49
CA PRO A 9 -4.61 -1.60 -10.65
C PRO A 9 -3.11 -1.51 -10.37
N LEU A 10 -2.71 -1.15 -9.14
CA LEU A 10 -1.29 -1.06 -8.76
C LEU A 10 -0.62 -2.44 -8.77
N ALA A 11 -1.21 -3.45 -8.14
CA ALA A 11 -0.69 -4.81 -8.15
C ALA A 11 -0.65 -5.38 -9.59
N THR A 12 -1.69 -5.13 -10.38
CA THR A 12 -1.76 -5.59 -11.77
C THR A 12 -0.66 -4.94 -12.63
N ALA A 13 -0.51 -3.61 -12.55
CA ALA A 13 0.53 -2.91 -13.30
C ALA A 13 1.94 -3.34 -12.85
N THR A 14 2.14 -3.55 -11.56
CA THR A 14 3.41 -4.05 -11.02
C THR A 14 3.74 -5.44 -11.55
N GLY A 15 2.78 -6.37 -11.55
CA GLY A 15 3.00 -7.72 -12.08
C GLY A 15 3.34 -7.70 -13.58
N ILE A 16 2.63 -6.90 -14.38
CA ILE A 16 2.93 -6.74 -15.80
C ILE A 16 4.34 -6.16 -15.99
N ALA A 17 4.70 -5.12 -15.23
CA ALA A 17 6.02 -4.49 -15.34
C ALA A 17 7.16 -5.44 -14.92
N LEU A 18 6.95 -6.26 -13.89
CA LEU A 18 7.92 -7.27 -13.46
C LEU A 18 8.13 -8.34 -14.52
N GLN A 19 7.06 -8.83 -15.13
CA GLN A 19 7.17 -9.79 -16.21
C GLN A 19 7.89 -9.18 -17.43
N GLN A 20 7.50 -7.97 -17.86
CA GLN A 20 8.06 -7.36 -19.04
C GLN A 20 9.53 -6.95 -18.92
N ASN A 21 9.94 -6.47 -17.75
CA ASN A 21 11.26 -5.87 -17.59
C ASN A 21 12.26 -6.79 -16.88
N TYR A 22 11.79 -7.80 -16.16
CA TYR A 22 12.63 -8.64 -15.30
C TYR A 22 12.41 -10.14 -15.50
N ASP A 23 11.54 -10.53 -16.44
CA ASP A 23 11.13 -11.94 -16.67
C ASP A 23 10.66 -12.63 -15.38
N CYS A 24 9.96 -11.86 -14.53
CA CYS A 24 9.46 -12.29 -13.23
C CYS A 24 7.93 -12.42 -13.30
N ASP A 25 7.47 -13.66 -13.57
CA ASP A 25 6.03 -13.96 -13.63
C ASP A 25 5.48 -14.25 -12.24
N LEU A 26 4.68 -13.33 -11.72
CA LEU A 26 4.06 -13.43 -10.40
C LEU A 26 2.55 -13.52 -10.50
N SER A 27 1.99 -14.42 -9.73
CA SER A 27 0.54 -14.52 -9.56
C SER A 27 -0.02 -13.28 -8.89
N ILE A 28 -1.20 -12.82 -9.36
CA ILE A 28 -1.88 -11.64 -8.84
C ILE A 28 -3.22 -12.06 -8.26
N THR A 29 -3.50 -11.55 -7.07
CA THR A 29 -4.76 -11.74 -6.35
C THR A 29 -5.23 -10.42 -5.78
N PHE A 30 -6.52 -10.21 -5.73
CA PHE A 30 -7.14 -9.05 -5.09
C PHE A 30 -8.46 -9.44 -4.42
N ASP A 31 -8.91 -8.61 -3.49
CA ASP A 31 -10.19 -8.80 -2.81
C ASP A 31 -11.31 -7.96 -3.44
N ARG A 32 -12.50 -8.23 -2.97
CA ARG A 32 -13.69 -7.41 -3.17
C ARG A 32 -14.16 -6.90 -1.81
N LYS A 33 -14.73 -5.71 -1.78
CA LYS A 33 -15.35 -5.20 -0.54
C LYS A 33 -16.63 -5.95 -0.14
N GLU A 34 -17.28 -6.59 -1.12
CA GLU A 34 -18.50 -7.35 -0.89
C GLU A 34 -18.38 -8.76 -1.48
N ALA A 35 -18.70 -9.77 -0.69
CA ALA A 35 -18.77 -11.15 -1.16
C ALA A 35 -19.91 -11.31 -2.17
N LYS A 36 -19.66 -11.97 -3.31
CA LYS A 36 -20.72 -12.36 -4.24
C LYS A 36 -21.52 -13.53 -3.68
N SER A 37 -22.84 -13.41 -3.73
CA SER A 37 -23.78 -14.48 -3.37
C SER A 37 -24.00 -15.51 -4.50
N HIS A 38 -23.53 -15.23 -5.73
CA HIS A 38 -23.76 -16.08 -6.90
C HIS A 38 -22.49 -16.21 -7.76
N GLY A 39 -22.32 -17.37 -8.42
CA GLY A 39 -21.17 -17.70 -9.26
C GLY A 39 -19.98 -18.23 -8.45
N GLU A 40 -18.76 -17.94 -8.89
CA GLU A 40 -17.55 -18.19 -8.08
C GLU A 40 -17.64 -17.34 -6.82
N GLY A 41 -18.21 -17.91 -5.77
CA GLY A 41 -18.42 -17.27 -4.47
C GLY A 41 -17.08 -16.88 -3.84
N GLY A 42 -17.13 -15.96 -2.87
CA GLY A 42 -15.96 -15.55 -2.12
C GLY A 42 -15.58 -14.08 -2.32
N ILE A 43 -14.59 -13.68 -1.55
CA ILE A 43 -14.09 -12.31 -1.50
C ILE A 43 -12.84 -12.13 -2.38
N LEU A 44 -12.14 -13.23 -2.71
CA LEU A 44 -10.90 -13.21 -3.49
C LEU A 44 -11.16 -13.40 -4.99
N MET A 45 -10.32 -12.77 -5.80
CA MET A 45 -10.26 -12.89 -7.25
C MET A 45 -8.81 -12.95 -7.70
N GLY A 46 -8.57 -13.76 -8.76
CA GLY A 46 -7.25 -13.96 -9.32
C GLY A 46 -6.67 -15.34 -8.96
N ALA A 47 -5.37 -15.43 -8.83
CA ALA A 47 -4.70 -16.67 -8.48
C ALA A 47 -4.92 -17.05 -7.01
N PRO A 48 -4.89 -18.36 -6.65
CA PRO A 48 -4.87 -18.76 -5.25
C PRO A 48 -3.69 -18.13 -4.49
N LEU A 49 -3.95 -17.69 -3.26
CA LEU A 49 -2.89 -17.17 -2.39
C LEU A 49 -2.04 -18.33 -1.86
N MET A 50 -0.74 -18.30 -2.12
CA MET A 50 0.21 -19.33 -1.68
C MET A 50 1.58 -18.73 -1.40
N GLY A 51 2.33 -19.34 -0.48
CA GLY A 51 3.69 -18.92 -0.14
C GLY A 51 3.77 -17.50 0.39
N ASN A 52 4.79 -16.76 -0.03
CA ASN A 52 5.01 -15.38 0.40
C ASN A 52 4.22 -14.41 -0.47
N VAL A 53 3.42 -13.56 0.16
CA VAL A 53 2.54 -12.61 -0.53
C VAL A 53 2.94 -11.17 -0.20
N LEU A 54 3.27 -10.40 -1.23
CA LEU A 54 3.53 -8.97 -1.13
C LEU A 54 2.21 -8.21 -1.32
N ILE A 55 1.90 -7.29 -0.42
CA ILE A 55 0.74 -6.41 -0.51
C ILE A 55 1.16 -5.12 -1.23
N ILE A 56 0.36 -4.68 -2.21
CA ILE A 56 0.61 -3.44 -2.96
C ILE A 56 -0.60 -2.53 -2.85
N ASP A 57 -0.40 -1.31 -2.33
CA ASP A 57 -1.46 -0.32 -2.19
C ASP A 57 -0.94 1.10 -2.52
N ASP A 58 -1.82 2.10 -2.50
CA ASP A 58 -1.44 3.49 -2.78
C ASP A 58 -0.83 4.18 -1.56
N VAL A 59 -1.49 4.15 -0.41
CA VAL A 59 -1.10 4.81 0.84
C VAL A 59 -1.53 3.98 2.05
N ILE A 60 -0.93 4.25 3.20
CA ILE A 60 -1.45 3.78 4.49
C ILE A 60 -1.98 4.98 5.28
N THR A 61 -3.24 4.88 5.74
CA THR A 61 -3.85 5.84 6.67
C THR A 61 -3.90 5.24 8.08
N ALA A 62 -5.03 4.69 8.51
CA ALA A 62 -5.14 3.97 9.79
C ALA A 62 -4.65 2.51 9.74
N GLY A 63 -4.15 2.03 8.60
CA GLY A 63 -3.67 0.66 8.41
C GLY A 63 -4.76 -0.42 8.39
N THR A 64 -6.04 -0.04 8.35
CA THR A 64 -7.18 -1.00 8.36
C THR A 64 -7.18 -1.91 7.15
N ALA A 65 -6.94 -1.37 5.95
CA ALA A 65 -6.89 -2.15 4.72
C ALA A 65 -5.74 -3.18 4.76
N ILE A 66 -4.58 -2.77 5.26
CA ILE A 66 -3.41 -3.67 5.37
C ILE A 66 -3.68 -4.78 6.41
N ARG A 67 -4.28 -4.45 7.58
CA ARG A 67 -4.65 -5.47 8.57
C ARG A 67 -5.63 -6.49 7.99
N HIS A 68 -6.66 -6.01 7.31
CA HIS A 68 -7.62 -6.88 6.63
C HIS A 68 -6.95 -7.78 5.58
N SER A 69 -6.05 -7.23 4.77
CA SER A 69 -5.29 -8.00 3.78
C SER A 69 -4.42 -9.08 4.42
N VAL A 70 -3.77 -8.74 5.55
CA VAL A 70 -2.94 -9.70 6.32
C VAL A 70 -3.79 -10.86 6.85
N ASP A 71 -4.96 -10.56 7.43
CA ASP A 71 -5.86 -11.57 7.95
C ASP A 71 -6.38 -12.47 6.83
N LEU A 72 -6.74 -11.89 5.70
CA LEU A 72 -7.22 -12.61 4.52
C LEU A 72 -6.14 -13.52 3.94
N ILE A 73 -4.91 -13.04 3.76
CA ILE A 73 -3.78 -13.83 3.28
C ILE A 73 -3.50 -15.01 4.22
N LYS A 74 -3.53 -14.78 5.54
CA LYS A 74 -3.34 -15.84 6.54
C LYS A 74 -4.47 -16.86 6.55
N SER A 75 -5.71 -16.43 6.35
CA SER A 75 -6.87 -17.35 6.31
C SER A 75 -6.81 -18.32 5.14
N GLU A 76 -6.15 -17.94 4.05
CA GLU A 76 -5.87 -18.82 2.89
C GLU A 76 -4.61 -19.69 3.07
N GLY A 77 -3.95 -19.62 4.22
CA GLY A 77 -2.74 -20.40 4.51
C GLY A 77 -1.45 -19.83 3.90
N ALA A 78 -1.49 -18.63 3.34
CA ALA A 78 -0.34 -17.94 2.79
C ALA A 78 0.35 -17.05 3.85
N THR A 79 1.55 -16.58 3.54
CA THR A 79 2.37 -15.76 4.45
C THR A 79 2.44 -14.32 3.94
N PRO A 80 1.90 -13.32 4.68
CA PRO A 80 2.14 -11.92 4.36
C PRO A 80 3.64 -11.63 4.53
N TYR A 81 4.30 -11.21 3.45
CA TYR A 81 5.76 -10.99 3.44
C TYR A 81 6.14 -9.53 3.69
N GLY A 82 5.37 -8.61 3.14
CA GLY A 82 5.61 -7.18 3.27
C GLY A 82 4.56 -6.35 2.55
N VAL A 83 4.75 -5.05 2.60
CA VAL A 83 3.86 -4.06 1.97
C VAL A 83 4.69 -3.10 1.15
N VAL A 84 4.26 -2.81 -0.07
CA VAL A 84 4.76 -1.69 -0.87
C VAL A 84 3.61 -0.72 -1.12
N ILE A 85 3.84 0.55 -0.83
CA ILE A 85 2.89 1.62 -1.08
C ILE A 85 3.46 2.65 -2.06
N GLY A 86 2.59 3.31 -2.78
CA GLY A 86 3.00 4.37 -3.70
C GLY A 86 3.60 5.56 -2.96
N LEU A 87 2.91 6.05 -1.95
CA LEU A 87 3.29 7.25 -1.20
C LEU A 87 3.19 7.01 0.32
N ASP A 88 4.28 7.27 1.04
CA ASP A 88 4.24 7.46 2.49
C ASP A 88 4.04 8.95 2.79
N ARG A 89 2.86 9.31 3.29
CA ARG A 89 2.51 10.68 3.64
C ARG A 89 3.12 11.13 4.98
N CYS A 90 3.83 10.24 5.68
CA CYS A 90 4.41 10.49 6.99
C CYS A 90 3.39 11.05 8.00
N GLU A 91 2.12 10.66 7.85
CA GLU A 91 1.04 11.10 8.70
C GLU A 91 1.06 10.36 10.03
N ARG A 92 0.67 11.07 11.08
CA ARG A 92 0.44 10.49 12.39
C ARG A 92 -0.63 9.41 12.32
N GLY A 93 -0.33 8.24 12.89
CA GLY A 93 -1.27 7.14 13.03
C GLY A 93 -2.28 7.38 14.16
N VAL A 94 -2.75 6.31 14.76
CA VAL A 94 -3.65 6.39 15.93
C VAL A 94 -2.90 6.83 17.18
N GLY A 95 -1.59 6.57 17.25
CA GLY A 95 -0.70 6.97 18.36
C GLY A 95 0.25 8.11 18.01
N ASP A 96 1.41 8.11 18.64
CA ASP A 96 2.45 9.15 18.49
C ASP A 96 3.47 8.83 17.37
N THR A 97 3.25 7.78 16.63
CA THR A 97 4.10 7.33 15.51
C THR A 97 3.37 7.42 14.19
N SER A 98 4.10 7.32 13.06
CA SER A 98 3.46 7.32 11.75
C SER A 98 2.56 6.09 11.56
N ALA A 99 1.53 6.21 10.72
CA ALA A 99 0.66 5.09 10.37
C ALA A 99 1.46 3.92 9.77
N VAL A 100 2.50 4.21 9.00
CA VAL A 100 3.42 3.21 8.44
C VAL A 100 4.20 2.49 9.55
N ASP A 101 4.73 3.22 10.52
CA ASP A 101 5.47 2.62 11.64
C ASP A 101 4.57 1.81 12.58
N GLU A 102 3.32 2.24 12.75
CA GLU A 102 2.33 1.44 13.47
C GLU A 102 2.09 0.09 12.78
N VAL A 103 1.94 0.07 11.46
CA VAL A 103 1.78 -1.18 10.68
C VAL A 103 3.03 -2.05 10.81
N ARG A 104 4.23 -1.47 10.65
CA ARG A 104 5.50 -2.20 10.85
C ARG A 104 5.56 -2.87 12.21
N ARG A 105 5.29 -2.11 13.27
CA ARG A 105 5.39 -2.58 14.65
C ARG A 105 4.32 -3.60 15.00
N THR A 106 3.06 -3.35 14.61
CA THR A 106 1.93 -4.19 15.04
C THR A 106 1.78 -5.47 14.25
N LEU A 107 2.17 -5.46 12.96
CA LEU A 107 2.06 -6.63 12.08
C LEU A 107 3.40 -7.34 11.87
N GLY A 108 4.52 -6.76 12.28
CA GLY A 108 5.85 -7.31 12.07
C GLY A 108 6.27 -7.35 10.60
N LEU A 109 5.64 -6.53 9.75
CA LEU A 109 5.88 -6.51 8.31
C LEU A 109 6.84 -5.38 7.90
N GLN A 110 7.65 -5.65 6.89
CA GLN A 110 8.40 -4.59 6.20
C GLN A 110 7.42 -3.78 5.36
N VAL A 111 7.49 -2.45 5.48
CA VAL A 111 6.75 -1.52 4.63
C VAL A 111 7.74 -0.65 3.88
N LYS A 112 7.62 -0.60 2.56
CA LYS A 112 8.40 0.27 1.68
C LYS A 112 7.45 1.18 0.92
N SER A 113 7.85 2.42 0.71
CA SER A 113 7.17 3.37 -0.18
C SER A 113 8.00 3.64 -1.43
N VAL A 114 7.34 3.95 -2.53
CA VAL A 114 8.01 4.41 -3.76
C VAL A 114 8.57 5.80 -3.54
N ILE A 115 7.75 6.69 -2.97
CA ILE A 115 8.14 8.04 -2.55
C ILE A 115 7.55 8.36 -1.17
N THR A 116 8.13 9.37 -0.52
CA THR A 116 7.62 9.92 0.75
C THR A 116 7.19 11.37 0.57
N MET A 117 6.46 11.91 1.54
CA MET A 117 6.16 13.34 1.59
C MET A 117 7.46 14.19 1.64
N HIS A 118 8.52 13.69 2.28
CA HIS A 118 9.79 14.38 2.34
C HIS A 118 10.41 14.54 0.95
N ASP A 119 10.38 13.49 0.12
CA ASP A 119 10.87 13.53 -1.26
C ASP A 119 10.11 14.56 -2.09
N ILE A 120 8.78 14.65 -1.89
CA ILE A 120 7.94 15.66 -2.57
C ILE A 120 8.32 17.09 -2.14
N ILE A 121 8.50 17.33 -0.84
CA ILE A 121 8.89 18.63 -0.30
C ILE A 121 10.28 19.02 -0.82
N GLU A 122 11.23 18.10 -0.83
CA GLU A 122 12.57 18.31 -1.36
C GLU A 122 12.50 18.71 -2.83
N TRP A 123 11.81 17.94 -3.64
CA TRP A 123 11.61 18.25 -5.06
C TRP A 123 10.93 19.61 -5.29
N LEU A 124 9.87 19.93 -4.53
CA LEU A 124 9.18 21.22 -4.62
C LEU A 124 10.09 22.39 -4.24
N SER A 125 11.02 22.20 -3.30
CA SER A 125 11.95 23.25 -2.89
C SER A 125 12.93 23.67 -3.99
N GLU A 126 13.15 22.81 -4.97
CA GLU A 126 13.99 23.07 -6.15
C GLU A 126 13.21 23.74 -7.30
N GLN A 127 11.86 23.93 -7.15
CA GLN A 127 10.98 24.49 -8.17
C GLN A 127 10.46 25.88 -7.73
N PRO A 128 11.11 26.99 -8.09
CA PRO A 128 10.70 28.34 -7.64
C PRO A 128 9.26 28.71 -7.99
N GLU A 129 8.77 28.21 -9.14
CA GLU A 129 7.40 28.43 -9.62
C GLU A 129 6.35 27.70 -8.81
N MET A 130 6.73 26.71 -7.96
CA MET A 130 5.83 25.91 -7.14
C MET A 130 5.85 26.30 -5.65
N SER A 131 6.29 27.52 -5.33
CA SER A 131 6.42 28.02 -3.95
C SER A 131 5.11 27.97 -3.16
N GLU A 132 3.96 28.20 -3.79
CA GLU A 132 2.66 28.07 -3.15
C GLU A 132 2.38 26.60 -2.76
N SER A 133 2.63 25.66 -3.65
CA SER A 133 2.49 24.23 -3.38
C SER A 133 3.42 23.76 -2.26
N LEU A 134 4.65 24.25 -2.25
CA LEU A 134 5.60 23.97 -1.17
C LEU A 134 5.08 24.46 0.20
N ASN A 135 4.54 25.68 0.25
CA ASN A 135 3.95 26.22 1.48
C ASN A 135 2.75 25.38 1.96
N LEU A 136 1.88 24.96 1.06
CA LEU A 136 0.75 24.08 1.41
C LEU A 136 1.23 22.72 1.94
N MET A 137 2.28 22.15 1.37
CA MET A 137 2.87 20.89 1.84
C MET A 137 3.50 21.04 3.24
N HIS A 138 4.15 22.17 3.53
CA HIS A 138 4.64 22.44 4.89
C HIS A 138 3.51 22.56 5.90
N GLN A 139 2.44 23.30 5.58
CA GLN A 139 1.26 23.42 6.45
C GLN A 139 0.61 22.05 6.68
N TYR A 140 0.48 21.24 5.63
CA TYR A 140 -0.05 19.88 5.76
C TYR A 140 0.81 19.03 6.71
N ARG A 141 2.13 19.07 6.56
CA ARG A 141 3.06 18.34 7.43
C ARG A 141 2.98 18.80 8.89
N GLU A 142 2.86 20.11 9.13
CA GLU A 142 2.69 20.65 10.50
C GLU A 142 1.39 20.18 11.13
N GLN A 143 0.33 20.05 10.35
CA GLN A 143 -0.99 19.66 10.87
C GLN A 143 -1.12 18.15 11.08
N TYR A 144 -0.60 17.34 10.17
CA TYR A 144 -0.87 15.89 10.12
C TYR A 144 0.38 15.01 10.29
N GLY A 145 1.57 15.56 10.13
CA GLY A 145 2.82 14.81 10.16
C GLY A 145 3.27 14.39 11.56
N VAL A 146 4.24 13.51 11.59
CA VAL A 146 5.02 13.11 12.76
C VAL A 146 6.45 13.58 12.63
#